data_5e46302f2abd75dbcbf9ce179690d078
#
_entry.id   5e46302f2abd75dbcbf9ce179690d078
#
_cell.length_a   1.000
_cell.length_b   1.000
_cell.length_c   1.000
_cell.angle_alpha   90.00
_cell.angle_beta   90.00
_cell.angle_gamma   90.00
#
_symmetry.space_group_name_H-M   'P 1'
#
loop_
_entity.id
_entity.type
_entity.pdbx_description
1 polymer ?
#
loop_
_entity_poly.entity_id
_entity_poly.type
_entity_poly.pdbx_seq_one_letter_code
_entity_poly.pdbx_strand_id
1 'polypeptide(L)'
;MTDRISRQPMKFKGRAAGIATAGFALLLACGVHAQSGGLALPEDGAPINGTAQAGSAAVARDAQTAWLNPAGMTRLESREVMLSLQPLNLGFTFQPAADNEQPGTDGGNQGGWVPGGALFYAAPVNDKMAWGLSVTSPSGLVLDPDDDWTGRYFMTKTAFVALNIEPSVGVALGEDWAIGGGIDIQYASLKQEIAVNRPLDQPDGRVTIDGDSWRVGASLSLLWEPSENSRLGLRYRSPMAHELSGDMTALGDRPVSTDLTIPQNLTLSWFQPISPVVSLLFDIGWQNWASFDKTIITVDGENDRQFEIPRDFKDTWTVSGGVHWRTSPSWLLMAGAGYTSAAVADDKRTPDMPVDEQIRAALGVEYEFDARWRVGFNYTYLWLGNNAVDDQATPLTGRVVGNYDAKAHIIGIYGSLRI
;
A
#
# COMPACT_ATOMS: atom_id res chain seq x y z
N MET A 1 -27.79 -20.08 65.18
CA MET A 1 -26.72 -19.08 64.93
C MET A 1 -26.04 -19.47 63.64
N THR A 2 -26.50 -18.93 62.56
CA THR A 2 -26.04 -19.21 61.20
C THR A 2 -25.53 -17.91 60.59
N ASP A 3 -24.18 -17.80 60.49
CA ASP A 3 -23.55 -16.64 59.88
C ASP A 3 -23.57 -16.79 58.36
N ARG A 4 -24.22 -15.84 57.68
CA ARG A 4 -24.21 -15.65 56.24
C ARG A 4 -22.99 -14.82 55.84
N ILE A 5 -22.02 -15.43 55.19
CA ILE A 5 -20.92 -14.72 54.50
C ILE A 5 -21.46 -14.20 53.15
N SER A 6 -21.60 -12.90 53.04
CA SER A 6 -21.96 -12.20 51.80
C SER A 6 -20.74 -12.10 50.89
N ARG A 7 -20.75 -12.77 49.75
CA ARG A 7 -19.75 -12.57 48.68
C ARG A 7 -20.14 -11.37 47.84
N GLN A 8 -19.34 -10.30 47.90
CA GLN A 8 -19.42 -9.19 46.96
C GLN A 8 -18.77 -9.58 45.63
N PRO A 9 -19.34 -9.21 44.48
CA PRO A 9 -18.73 -9.46 43.17
C PRO A 9 -17.61 -8.44 42.91
N MET A 10 -16.43 -8.95 42.56
CA MET A 10 -15.26 -8.20 42.16
C MET A 10 -15.51 -7.49 40.81
N LYS A 11 -15.59 -6.16 40.81
CA LYS A 11 -15.70 -5.34 39.61
C LYS A 11 -14.34 -5.30 38.92
N PHE A 12 -14.18 -6.05 37.84
CA PHE A 12 -13.09 -5.86 36.88
C PHE A 12 -13.29 -4.52 36.16
N LYS A 13 -12.48 -3.53 36.47
CA LYS A 13 -12.42 -2.26 35.73
C LYS A 13 -11.74 -2.52 34.37
N GLY A 14 -12.55 -2.54 33.30
CA GLY A 14 -12.10 -2.59 31.92
C GLY A 14 -11.28 -1.34 31.55
N ARG A 15 -9.94 -1.48 31.49
CA ARG A 15 -9.04 -0.50 30.87
C ARG A 15 -8.46 -0.98 29.53
N ALA A 16 -8.70 -2.22 29.14
CA ALA A 16 -8.18 -2.78 27.89
C ALA A 16 -9.06 -2.47 26.64
N ALA A 17 -10.35 -2.23 26.85
CA ALA A 17 -11.29 -1.99 25.73
C ALA A 17 -11.12 -0.59 25.08
N GLY A 18 -10.64 0.39 25.84
CA GLY A 18 -10.50 1.76 25.35
C GLY A 18 -9.34 1.99 24.39
N ILE A 19 -8.26 1.22 24.50
CA ILE A 19 -7.08 1.37 23.64
C ILE A 19 -7.31 0.69 22.28
N ALA A 20 -8.01 -0.44 22.26
CA ALA A 20 -8.34 -1.14 21.01
C ALA A 20 -9.36 -0.35 20.16
N THR A 21 -10.34 0.29 20.80
CA THR A 21 -11.36 1.10 20.09
C THR A 21 -10.78 2.41 19.55
N ALA A 22 -9.84 3.06 20.27
CA ALA A 22 -9.19 4.26 19.77
C ALA A 22 -8.21 3.97 18.62
N GLY A 23 -7.49 2.83 18.65
CA GLY A 23 -6.63 2.38 17.57
C GLY A 23 -7.41 2.04 16.30
N PHE A 24 -8.57 1.38 16.43
CA PHE A 24 -9.42 1.04 15.30
C PHE A 24 -10.10 2.27 14.68
N ALA A 25 -10.51 3.24 15.50
CA ALA A 25 -11.07 4.50 15.03
C ALA A 25 -9.99 5.39 14.34
N LEU A 26 -8.73 5.32 14.76
CA LEU A 26 -7.62 6.03 14.11
C LEU A 26 -7.29 5.41 12.73
N LEU A 27 -7.35 4.09 12.60
CA LEU A 27 -7.14 3.39 11.32
C LEU A 27 -8.27 3.66 10.32
N LEU A 28 -9.50 3.81 10.78
CA LEU A 28 -10.64 4.17 9.92
C LEU A 28 -10.61 5.64 9.45
N ALA A 29 -9.88 6.51 10.18
CA ALA A 29 -9.66 7.90 9.79
C ALA A 29 -8.45 8.08 8.85
N CYS A 30 -7.61 7.05 8.70
CA CYS A 30 -6.40 7.05 7.88
C CYS A 30 -6.72 6.52 6.48
N GLY A 31 -7.45 7.28 5.69
CA GLY A 31 -7.56 6.98 4.26
C GLY A 31 -6.53 7.77 3.48
N VAL A 32 -5.75 7.11 2.64
CA VAL A 32 -5.18 7.59 1.38
C VAL A 32 -3.65 7.61 1.21
N HIS A 33 -3.16 7.24 0.03
CA HIS A 33 -1.82 6.70 -0.19
C HIS A 33 -1.21 7.07 -1.53
N ALA A 34 0.10 6.93 -1.63
CA ALA A 34 0.93 7.17 -2.79
C ALA A 34 1.29 5.88 -3.55
N GLN A 35 1.85 6.04 -4.72
CA GLN A 35 2.00 5.02 -5.76
C GLN A 35 3.36 4.31 -5.80
N SER A 36 3.36 3.10 -6.32
CA SER A 36 4.53 2.39 -6.80
C SER A 36 4.22 1.79 -8.17
N GLY A 37 5.16 1.56 -9.04
CA GLY A 37 5.12 1.02 -10.42
C GLY A 37 3.76 0.60 -10.99
N GLY A 38 2.69 1.16 -10.51
CA GLY A 38 1.26 0.95 -10.59
C GLY A 38 0.63 1.62 -9.37
N LEU A 39 -0.46 1.09 -8.83
CA LEU A 39 -1.17 1.62 -7.65
C LEU A 39 -0.74 0.97 -6.31
N ALA A 40 0.30 0.15 -6.30
CA ALA A 40 0.75 -0.56 -5.10
C ALA A 40 1.67 0.30 -4.24
N LEU A 41 1.40 0.37 -2.94
CA LEU A 41 2.24 1.00 -1.92
C LEU A 41 2.63 -0.04 -0.87
N PRO A 42 3.84 -0.60 -0.94
CA PRO A 42 4.29 -1.59 0.04
C PRO A 42 4.69 -0.98 1.38
N GLU A 43 4.82 0.33 1.46
CA GLU A 43 5.19 1.05 2.67
C GLU A 43 4.00 1.08 3.64
N ASP A 44 4.25 0.74 4.89
CA ASP A 44 3.25 0.65 5.97
C ASP A 44 3.71 1.29 7.30
N GLY A 45 4.84 2.02 7.23
CA GLY A 45 5.44 2.71 8.37
C GLY A 45 6.17 1.79 9.37
N ALA A 46 6.14 0.49 9.16
CA ALA A 46 6.76 -0.51 10.03
C ALA A 46 8.26 -0.73 9.73
N PRO A 47 8.98 -1.58 10.46
CA PRO A 47 10.44 -1.70 10.38
C PRO A 47 11.02 -1.92 8.99
N ILE A 48 10.33 -2.69 8.14
CA ILE A 48 10.84 -3.04 6.81
C ILE A 48 11.01 -1.82 5.89
N ASN A 49 10.30 -0.72 6.15
CA ASN A 49 10.46 0.52 5.40
C ASN A 49 11.88 1.09 5.54
N GLY A 50 12.53 0.89 6.71
CA GLY A 50 13.90 1.34 6.95
C GLY A 50 14.94 0.68 6.05
N THR A 51 14.60 -0.42 5.36
CA THR A 51 15.46 -1.12 4.39
C THR A 51 14.95 -1.02 2.95
N ALA A 52 14.06 -0.07 2.64
CA ALA A 52 13.41 0.05 1.33
C ALA A 52 12.74 -1.27 0.89
N GLN A 53 12.08 -1.96 1.81
CA GLN A 53 11.41 -3.27 1.66
C GLN A 53 12.37 -4.48 1.48
N ALA A 54 13.70 -4.29 1.49
CA ALA A 54 14.64 -5.40 1.36
C ALA A 54 14.51 -6.38 2.53
N GLY A 55 14.44 -7.68 2.24
CA GLY A 55 14.27 -8.76 3.20
C GLY A 55 12.83 -9.00 3.65
N SER A 56 11.84 -8.42 2.98
CA SER A 56 10.44 -8.38 3.44
C SER A 56 9.88 -9.76 3.80
N ALA A 57 10.08 -10.77 2.98
CA ALA A 57 9.60 -12.12 3.24
C ALA A 57 10.58 -13.01 4.05
N ALA A 58 11.79 -12.52 4.41
CA ALA A 58 12.83 -13.35 5.04
C ALA A 58 13.25 -12.87 6.44
N VAL A 59 13.04 -11.61 6.81
CA VAL A 59 13.47 -11.06 8.11
C VAL A 59 12.80 -11.77 9.29
N ALA A 60 11.51 -12.02 9.25
CA ALA A 60 10.73 -12.86 10.17
C ALA A 60 11.10 -12.68 11.66
N ARG A 61 11.01 -11.46 12.21
CA ARG A 61 11.48 -11.13 13.56
C ARG A 61 10.46 -10.45 14.48
N ASP A 62 9.30 -10.04 13.93
CA ASP A 62 8.28 -9.26 14.64
C ASP A 62 6.87 -9.48 14.08
N ALA A 63 5.86 -8.81 14.66
CA ALA A 63 4.46 -8.98 14.30
C ALA A 63 4.14 -8.58 12.85
N GLN A 64 4.96 -7.73 12.17
CA GLN A 64 4.78 -7.42 10.75
C GLN A 64 4.87 -8.67 9.86
N THR A 65 5.51 -9.73 10.34
CA THR A 65 5.58 -11.03 9.66
C THR A 65 4.20 -11.61 9.33
N ALA A 66 3.16 -11.28 10.10
CA ALA A 66 1.78 -11.70 9.80
C ALA A 66 1.28 -11.20 8.42
N TRP A 67 1.82 -10.07 7.95
CA TRP A 67 1.56 -9.49 6.64
C TRP A 67 2.61 -9.86 5.59
N LEU A 68 3.89 -9.78 5.95
CA LEU A 68 4.99 -9.91 5.00
C LEU A 68 5.27 -11.37 4.60
N ASN A 69 5.20 -12.30 5.54
CA ASN A 69 5.39 -13.74 5.32
C ASN A 69 4.81 -14.54 6.49
N PRO A 70 3.55 -14.96 6.45
CA PRO A 70 2.94 -15.74 7.53
C PRO A 70 3.71 -16.99 7.96
N ALA A 71 4.46 -17.65 7.07
CA ALA A 71 5.32 -18.78 7.44
C ALA A 71 6.37 -18.38 8.49
N GLY A 72 6.90 -17.16 8.40
CA GLY A 72 7.91 -16.65 9.32
C GLY A 72 7.40 -16.39 10.75
N MET A 73 6.08 -16.37 10.98
CA MET A 73 5.53 -16.23 12.34
C MET A 73 5.90 -17.42 13.24
N THR A 74 6.24 -18.57 12.67
CA THR A 74 6.71 -19.76 13.42
C THR A 74 8.02 -19.52 14.16
N ARG A 75 8.73 -18.43 13.84
CA ARG A 75 9.98 -18.00 14.51
C ARG A 75 9.74 -17.11 15.74
N LEU A 76 8.53 -16.63 15.93
CA LEU A 76 8.22 -15.72 17.03
C LEU A 76 8.03 -16.50 18.32
N GLU A 77 8.79 -16.15 19.36
CA GLU A 77 8.77 -16.83 20.65
C GLU A 77 7.64 -16.33 21.57
N SER A 78 7.08 -15.15 21.28
CA SER A 78 6.03 -14.53 22.10
C SER A 78 4.98 -13.87 21.23
N ARG A 79 3.82 -13.61 21.82
CA ARG A 79 2.79 -12.79 21.19
C ARG A 79 3.31 -11.35 21.08
N GLU A 80 3.03 -10.75 19.94
CA GLU A 80 3.44 -9.37 19.69
C GLU A 80 2.33 -8.60 18.97
N VAL A 81 2.10 -7.36 19.41
CA VAL A 81 1.29 -6.38 18.69
C VAL A 81 2.18 -5.23 18.26
N MET A 82 2.03 -4.77 17.04
CA MET A 82 2.73 -3.61 16.49
C MET A 82 1.73 -2.66 15.86
N LEU A 83 1.87 -1.38 16.18
CA LEU A 83 1.15 -0.28 15.53
C LEU A 83 2.17 0.61 14.83
N SER A 84 1.88 0.97 13.58
CA SER A 84 2.65 1.97 12.83
C SER A 84 1.78 3.13 12.38
N LEU A 85 2.38 4.31 12.28
CA LEU A 85 1.83 5.52 11.69
C LEU A 85 2.74 5.93 10.54
N GLN A 86 2.14 6.37 9.44
CA GLN A 86 2.87 6.68 8.22
C GLN A 86 2.31 7.94 7.53
N PRO A 87 2.64 9.14 8.00
CA PRO A 87 2.39 10.34 7.20
C PRO A 87 3.26 10.34 5.93
N LEU A 88 2.62 10.57 4.79
CA LEU A 88 3.26 10.70 3.50
C LEU A 88 3.06 12.13 2.97
N ASN A 89 4.11 12.71 2.40
CA ASN A 89 4.02 13.96 1.65
C ASN A 89 4.29 13.66 0.18
N LEU A 90 3.27 13.86 -0.65
CA LEU A 90 3.29 13.59 -2.09
C LEU A 90 3.49 14.87 -2.85
N GLY A 91 4.50 14.92 -3.70
CA GLY A 91 4.71 15.98 -4.67
C GLY A 91 4.41 15.44 -6.07
N PHE A 92 3.37 15.99 -6.71
CA PHE A 92 3.03 15.73 -8.11
C PHE A 92 2.80 17.06 -8.79
N THR A 93 3.73 17.49 -9.63
CA THR A 93 3.63 18.73 -10.40
C THR A 93 3.68 18.44 -11.89
N PHE A 94 2.69 18.88 -12.63
CA PHE A 94 2.65 18.74 -14.08
C PHE A 94 3.31 19.94 -14.74
N GLN A 95 4.13 19.72 -15.76
CA GLN A 95 4.76 20.74 -16.57
C GLN A 95 4.24 20.61 -18.01
N PRO A 96 3.24 21.44 -18.43
CA PRO A 96 2.72 21.38 -19.78
C PRO A 96 3.81 21.66 -20.81
N ALA A 97 3.87 20.88 -21.88
CA ALA A 97 4.74 21.16 -23.02
C ALA A 97 4.21 22.31 -23.89
N ALA A 98 5.09 22.89 -24.72
CA ALA A 98 4.73 24.01 -25.58
C ALA A 98 3.69 23.67 -26.67
N ASP A 99 3.58 22.40 -27.03
CA ASP A 99 2.64 21.85 -28.01
C ASP A 99 1.40 21.22 -27.36
N ASN A 100 1.20 21.47 -26.06
CA ASN A 100 -0.03 21.12 -25.37
C ASN A 100 -1.22 21.88 -25.95
N GLU A 101 -2.28 21.19 -26.35
CA GLU A 101 -3.42 21.80 -27.05
C GLU A 101 -4.50 22.34 -26.08
N GLN A 102 -4.57 21.78 -24.86
CA GLN A 102 -5.56 22.22 -23.89
C GLN A 102 -5.09 23.47 -23.11
N PRO A 103 -5.87 24.53 -23.12
CA PRO A 103 -5.56 25.69 -22.27
C PRO A 103 -5.79 25.35 -20.79
N GLY A 104 -4.95 25.89 -19.92
CA GLY A 104 -5.05 25.70 -18.47
C GLY A 104 -3.73 25.96 -17.78
N THR A 105 -3.73 25.75 -16.47
CA THR A 105 -2.56 25.87 -15.61
C THR A 105 -1.82 24.50 -15.51
N ASP A 106 -0.72 24.47 -14.77
CA ASP A 106 -0.02 23.25 -14.40
C ASP A 106 -0.75 22.42 -13.31
N GLY A 107 -1.82 23.00 -12.71
CA GLY A 107 -2.62 22.38 -11.65
C GLY A 107 -1.97 22.40 -10.27
N GLY A 108 -0.85 23.09 -10.11
CA GLY A 108 -0.13 23.21 -8.85
C GLY A 108 0.47 21.86 -8.38
N ASN A 109 0.63 21.70 -7.07
CA ASN A 109 0.98 20.40 -6.49
C ASN A 109 -0.28 19.57 -6.31
N GLN A 110 -0.49 18.60 -7.18
CA GLN A 110 -1.66 17.72 -7.21
C GLN A 110 -1.67 16.67 -6.07
N GLY A 111 -0.54 16.50 -5.37
CA GLY A 111 -0.41 15.63 -4.22
C GLY A 111 -0.79 16.30 -2.89
N GLY A 112 -0.01 16.07 -1.85
CA GLY A 112 -0.21 16.69 -0.53
C GLY A 112 0.14 15.74 0.61
N TRP A 113 -0.30 16.10 1.82
CA TRP A 113 -0.12 15.24 2.99
C TRP A 113 -1.23 14.20 3.08
N VAL A 114 -0.79 12.96 3.23
CA VAL A 114 -1.67 11.81 3.31
C VAL A 114 -1.32 11.01 4.57
N PRO A 115 -2.29 10.72 5.46
CA PRO A 115 -2.06 9.84 6.58
C PRO A 115 -2.03 8.38 6.14
N GLY A 116 -1.21 7.55 6.79
CA GLY A 116 -1.14 6.11 6.62
C GLY A 116 -0.79 5.41 7.91
N GLY A 117 -0.82 4.10 7.90
CA GLY A 117 -0.44 3.28 9.04
C GLY A 117 -0.92 1.84 8.91
N ALA A 118 -0.48 1.01 9.85
CA ALA A 118 -0.85 -0.41 9.89
C ALA A 118 -0.91 -0.94 11.33
N LEU A 119 -1.63 -2.03 11.49
CA LEU A 119 -1.68 -2.82 12.71
C LEU A 119 -1.32 -4.26 12.41
N PHE A 120 -0.42 -4.81 13.22
CA PHE A 120 -0.02 -6.21 13.12
C PHE A 120 -0.14 -6.89 14.48
N TYR A 121 -0.59 -8.12 14.43
CA TYR A 121 -0.59 -9.03 15.57
C TYR A 121 -0.10 -10.39 15.12
N ALA A 122 0.79 -11.00 15.89
CA ALA A 122 1.25 -12.36 15.68
C ALA A 122 1.37 -13.08 17.02
N ALA A 123 0.99 -14.35 17.05
CA ALA A 123 1.00 -15.15 18.28
C ALA A 123 1.35 -16.61 17.99
N PRO A 124 2.39 -17.18 18.63
CA PRO A 124 2.59 -18.61 18.65
C PRO A 124 1.40 -19.31 19.35
N VAL A 125 0.90 -20.38 18.74
CA VAL A 125 -0.14 -21.25 19.30
C VAL A 125 0.53 -22.43 20.01
N ASN A 126 1.58 -22.96 19.42
CA ASN A 126 2.44 -24.01 19.94
C ASN A 126 3.79 -23.97 19.18
N ASP A 127 4.68 -24.91 19.46
CA ASP A 127 6.04 -24.97 18.88
C ASP A 127 6.08 -25.07 17.35
N LYS A 128 4.95 -25.36 16.69
CA LYS A 128 4.89 -25.55 15.23
C LYS A 128 3.93 -24.60 14.54
N MET A 129 3.07 -23.92 15.26
CA MET A 129 1.98 -23.15 14.67
C MET A 129 1.88 -21.77 15.29
N ALA A 130 1.73 -20.77 14.45
CA ALA A 130 1.42 -19.41 14.83
C ALA A 130 0.25 -18.88 14.00
N TRP A 131 -0.48 -17.90 14.55
CA TRP A 131 -1.51 -17.18 13.83
C TRP A 131 -1.26 -15.68 13.92
N GLY A 132 -1.78 -14.94 12.96
CA GLY A 132 -1.63 -13.50 12.89
C GLY A 132 -2.85 -12.78 12.34
N LEU A 133 -2.84 -11.49 12.53
CA LEU A 133 -3.81 -10.56 11.96
C LEU A 133 -3.07 -9.30 11.53
N SER A 134 -3.26 -8.87 10.30
CA SER A 134 -2.80 -7.58 9.83
C SER A 134 -3.93 -6.70 9.34
N VAL A 135 -3.80 -5.39 9.54
CA VAL A 135 -4.65 -4.36 8.93
C VAL A 135 -3.70 -3.37 8.27
N THR A 136 -3.77 -3.28 6.95
CA THR A 136 -2.84 -2.50 6.13
C THR A 136 -3.58 -1.77 5.01
N SER A 137 -2.91 -0.85 4.37
CA SER A 137 -3.42 -0.20 3.17
C SER A 137 -2.40 -0.33 2.03
N PRO A 138 -2.46 -1.44 1.27
CA PRO A 138 -1.43 -1.82 0.32
C PRO A 138 -1.49 -1.09 -1.03
N SER A 139 -2.52 -0.30 -1.26
CA SER A 139 -2.71 0.41 -2.53
C SER A 139 -3.49 1.69 -2.35
N GLY A 140 -3.14 2.72 -3.11
CA GLY A 140 -3.85 4.00 -3.10
C GLY A 140 -3.26 5.02 -4.05
N LEU A 141 -4.06 6.05 -4.36
CA LEU A 141 -3.68 7.21 -5.16
C LEU A 141 -4.55 8.39 -4.79
N VAL A 142 -3.94 9.55 -4.55
CA VAL A 142 -4.67 10.82 -4.44
C VAL A 142 -4.01 11.88 -5.27
N LEU A 143 -4.78 12.44 -6.19
CA LEU A 143 -4.43 13.61 -6.98
C LEU A 143 -5.59 14.60 -6.90
N ASP A 144 -5.29 15.85 -6.61
CA ASP A 144 -6.26 16.95 -6.42
C ASP A 144 -5.67 18.24 -7.04
N PRO A 145 -5.56 18.33 -8.40
CA PRO A 145 -5.07 19.51 -9.07
C PRO A 145 -6.05 20.69 -8.94
N ASP A 146 -5.55 21.90 -9.20
CA ASP A 146 -6.42 23.07 -9.35
C ASP A 146 -7.45 22.84 -10.46
N ASP A 147 -8.67 23.37 -10.29
CA ASP A 147 -9.81 23.10 -11.19
C ASP A 147 -9.57 23.54 -12.66
N ASP A 148 -8.67 24.50 -12.92
CA ASP A 148 -8.37 25.04 -14.24
C ASP A 148 -7.12 24.46 -14.90
N TRP A 149 -6.57 23.35 -14.36
CA TRP A 149 -5.39 22.72 -14.93
C TRP A 149 -5.65 22.14 -16.34
N THR A 150 -4.59 22.00 -17.11
CA THR A 150 -4.68 21.60 -18.53
C THR A 150 -5.26 20.20 -18.74
N GLY A 151 -5.08 19.27 -17.79
CA GLY A 151 -5.60 17.89 -17.85
C GLY A 151 -6.97 17.69 -17.20
N ARG A 152 -7.72 18.76 -16.89
CA ARG A 152 -9.01 18.67 -16.15
C ARG A 152 -10.07 17.79 -16.81
N TYR A 153 -9.98 17.55 -18.12
CA TYR A 153 -10.90 16.64 -18.82
C TYR A 153 -10.53 15.16 -18.69
N PHE A 154 -9.40 14.86 -18.06
CA PHE A 154 -9.03 13.51 -17.63
C PHE A 154 -9.34 13.31 -16.16
N MET A 155 -9.05 14.31 -15.32
CA MET A 155 -9.42 14.36 -13.91
C MET A 155 -9.32 15.76 -13.35
N THR A 156 -10.18 16.10 -12.41
CA THR A 156 -10.03 17.24 -11.48
C THR A 156 -9.83 16.74 -10.06
N LYS A 157 -10.06 15.45 -9.82
CA LYS A 157 -9.75 14.74 -8.59
C LYS A 157 -9.72 13.25 -8.84
N THR A 158 -8.75 12.57 -8.24
CA THR A 158 -8.73 11.10 -8.13
C THR A 158 -8.36 10.74 -6.71
N ALA A 159 -9.17 9.92 -6.05
CA ALA A 159 -8.88 9.35 -4.74
C ALA A 159 -9.24 7.87 -4.76
N PHE A 160 -8.23 7.01 -4.79
CA PHE A 160 -8.36 5.56 -4.68
C PHE A 160 -7.72 5.09 -3.37
N VAL A 161 -8.40 4.23 -2.64
CA VAL A 161 -7.91 3.66 -1.37
C VAL A 161 -8.28 2.19 -1.30
N ALA A 162 -7.33 1.36 -0.91
CA ALA A 162 -7.59 -0.02 -0.56
C ALA A 162 -7.15 -0.29 0.89
N LEU A 163 -8.06 -0.79 1.71
CA LEU A 163 -7.81 -1.24 3.09
C LEU A 163 -7.91 -2.76 3.13
N ASN A 164 -6.90 -3.42 3.68
CA ASN A 164 -6.82 -4.88 3.75
C ASN A 164 -6.81 -5.38 5.19
N ILE A 165 -7.60 -6.40 5.47
CA ILE A 165 -7.59 -7.16 6.73
C ILE A 165 -7.19 -8.59 6.37
N GLU A 166 -6.11 -9.10 6.96
CA GLU A 166 -5.60 -10.45 6.69
C GLU A 166 -5.43 -11.26 7.98
N PRO A 167 -6.36 -12.13 8.34
CA PRO A 167 -6.06 -13.25 9.21
C PRO A 167 -5.14 -14.24 8.51
N SER A 168 -4.09 -14.70 9.20
CA SER A 168 -3.05 -15.56 8.65
C SER A 168 -2.59 -16.64 9.61
N VAL A 169 -2.00 -17.71 9.07
CA VAL A 169 -1.45 -18.82 9.83
C VAL A 169 -0.09 -19.24 9.25
N GLY A 170 0.84 -19.61 10.14
CA GLY A 170 2.13 -20.22 9.79
C GLY A 170 2.29 -21.56 10.46
N VAL A 171 2.91 -22.52 9.77
CA VAL A 171 3.16 -23.89 10.25
C VAL A 171 4.59 -24.32 9.92
N ALA A 172 5.35 -24.69 10.93
CA ALA A 172 6.68 -25.29 10.76
C ALA A 172 6.57 -26.75 10.28
N LEU A 173 7.27 -27.08 9.20
CA LEU A 173 7.32 -28.43 8.60
C LEU A 173 8.57 -29.24 9.04
N GLY A 174 9.30 -28.76 10.01
CA GLY A 174 10.54 -29.31 10.54
C GLY A 174 11.39 -28.21 11.11
N GLU A 175 12.71 -28.38 11.09
CA GLU A 175 13.65 -27.39 11.64
C GLU A 175 13.92 -26.25 10.65
N ASP A 176 13.95 -26.57 9.34
CA ASP A 176 14.42 -25.65 8.30
C ASP A 176 13.28 -25.01 7.45
N TRP A 177 12.08 -25.56 7.50
CA TRP A 177 11.00 -25.16 6.61
C TRP A 177 9.74 -24.76 7.35
N ALA A 178 9.11 -23.69 6.90
CA ALA A 178 7.76 -23.31 7.31
C ALA A 178 6.94 -22.87 6.10
N ILE A 179 5.64 -23.13 6.15
CA ILE A 179 4.65 -22.63 5.20
C ILE A 179 3.64 -21.77 5.92
N GLY A 180 3.01 -20.88 5.18
CA GLY A 180 1.97 -20.04 5.74
C GLY A 180 1.04 -19.50 4.66
N GLY A 181 0.00 -18.85 5.11
CA GLY A 181 -0.95 -18.19 4.23
C GLY A 181 -2.00 -17.41 5.01
N GLY A 182 -2.72 -16.59 4.30
CA GLY A 182 -3.78 -15.76 4.85
C GLY A 182 -4.93 -15.59 3.87
N ILE A 183 -6.01 -15.03 4.39
CA ILE A 183 -7.17 -14.62 3.61
C ILE A 183 -7.18 -13.10 3.61
N ASP A 184 -7.02 -12.50 2.44
CA ASP A 184 -7.10 -11.05 2.24
C ASP A 184 -8.56 -10.65 2.11
N ILE A 185 -9.06 -9.85 3.04
CA ILE A 185 -10.39 -9.22 2.98
C ILE A 185 -10.16 -7.74 2.72
N GLN A 186 -10.44 -7.29 1.50
CA GLN A 186 -10.09 -5.95 1.07
C GLN A 186 -11.33 -5.12 0.73
N TYR A 187 -11.37 -3.93 1.31
CA TYR A 187 -12.27 -2.84 0.91
C TYR A 187 -11.51 -1.89 0.01
N ALA A 188 -12.08 -1.53 -1.14
CA ALA A 188 -11.57 -0.50 -2.02
C ALA A 188 -12.64 0.56 -2.28
N SER A 189 -12.22 1.82 -2.35
CA SER A 189 -13.06 2.97 -2.68
C SER A 189 -12.35 3.82 -3.72
N LEU A 190 -13.11 4.29 -4.72
CA LEU A 190 -12.66 5.20 -5.76
C LEU A 190 -13.60 6.39 -5.80
N LYS A 191 -13.04 7.60 -5.71
CA LYS A 191 -13.72 8.83 -6.07
C LYS A 191 -12.94 9.52 -7.19
N GLN A 192 -13.59 9.73 -8.33
CA GLN A 192 -13.01 10.43 -9.46
C GLN A 192 -13.91 11.58 -9.91
N GLU A 193 -13.35 12.76 -10.09
CA GLU A 193 -14.02 13.93 -10.64
C GLU A 193 -13.35 14.35 -11.94
N ILE A 194 -14.16 14.66 -12.95
CA ILE A 194 -13.72 14.99 -14.32
C ILE A 194 -14.48 16.22 -14.77
N ALA A 195 -13.80 17.22 -15.33
CA ALA A 195 -14.47 18.31 -16.01
C ALA A 195 -15.04 17.84 -17.37
N VAL A 196 -16.15 18.42 -17.77
CA VAL A 196 -16.79 18.15 -19.07
C VAL A 196 -16.93 19.44 -19.83
N ASN A 197 -16.30 19.53 -20.98
CA ASN A 197 -16.40 20.68 -21.88
C ASN A 197 -17.84 20.89 -22.34
N ARG A 198 -18.35 22.09 -22.18
CA ARG A 198 -19.69 22.50 -22.64
C ARG A 198 -19.58 23.44 -23.80
N PRO A 199 -20.38 23.25 -24.88
CA PRO A 199 -20.37 24.16 -26.04
C PRO A 199 -20.90 25.57 -25.65
N LEU A 200 -20.56 26.55 -26.49
CA LEU A 200 -21.10 27.93 -26.41
C LEU A 200 -20.59 28.73 -25.20
N ASP A 201 -19.31 28.70 -24.90
CA ASP A 201 -18.66 29.46 -23.82
C ASP A 201 -19.31 29.31 -22.43
N GLN A 202 -19.99 28.17 -22.18
CA GLN A 202 -20.50 27.85 -20.87
C GLN A 202 -19.37 27.30 -19.99
N PRO A 203 -19.39 27.55 -18.67
CA PRO A 203 -18.46 26.96 -17.77
C PRO A 203 -18.50 25.41 -17.87
N ASP A 204 -17.34 24.78 -17.73
CA ASP A 204 -17.22 23.34 -17.73
C ASP A 204 -18.24 22.68 -16.77
N GLY A 205 -18.80 21.57 -17.21
CA GLY A 205 -19.58 20.69 -16.34
C GLY A 205 -18.64 19.87 -15.46
N ARG A 206 -19.19 19.16 -14.48
CA ARG A 206 -18.45 18.20 -13.67
C ARG A 206 -19.17 16.87 -13.65
N VAL A 207 -18.41 15.79 -13.77
CA VAL A 207 -18.85 14.42 -13.54
C VAL A 207 -18.10 13.92 -12.31
N THR A 208 -18.82 13.34 -11.36
CA THR A 208 -18.25 12.65 -10.21
C THR A 208 -18.62 11.17 -10.31
N ILE A 209 -17.63 10.30 -10.20
CA ILE A 209 -17.79 8.86 -10.07
C ILE A 209 -17.36 8.52 -8.64
N ASP A 210 -18.25 7.90 -7.87
CA ASP A 210 -17.99 7.50 -6.49
C ASP A 210 -18.48 6.06 -6.32
N GLY A 211 -17.58 5.15 -5.98
CA GLY A 211 -17.90 3.73 -5.87
C GLY A 211 -16.98 2.99 -4.92
N ASP A 212 -17.48 1.90 -4.38
CA ASP A 212 -16.73 1.03 -3.48
C ASP A 212 -16.96 -0.46 -3.76
N SER A 213 -16.13 -1.29 -3.19
CA SER A 213 -16.17 -2.73 -3.40
C SER A 213 -15.47 -3.48 -2.27
N TRP A 214 -16.02 -4.65 -1.93
CA TRP A 214 -15.35 -5.64 -1.09
C TRP A 214 -14.93 -6.84 -1.91
N ARG A 215 -13.69 -7.31 -1.71
CA ARG A 215 -13.20 -8.53 -2.36
C ARG A 215 -12.42 -9.39 -1.37
N VAL A 216 -12.31 -10.66 -1.71
CA VAL A 216 -11.55 -11.65 -0.94
C VAL A 216 -10.49 -12.25 -1.84
N GLY A 217 -9.27 -12.27 -1.34
CA GLY A 217 -8.12 -12.90 -1.96
C GLY A 217 -7.39 -13.82 -0.99
N ALA A 218 -6.23 -14.28 -1.37
CA ALA A 218 -5.42 -15.17 -0.56
C ALA A 218 -3.93 -14.86 -0.70
N SER A 219 -3.19 -15.12 0.37
CA SER A 219 -1.74 -15.14 0.39
C SER A 219 -1.21 -16.54 0.69
N LEU A 220 -0.06 -16.87 0.09
CA LEU A 220 0.71 -18.08 0.38
C LEU A 220 2.15 -17.70 0.62
N SER A 221 2.82 -18.40 1.53
CA SER A 221 4.20 -18.10 1.86
C SER A 221 5.00 -19.33 2.27
N LEU A 222 6.31 -19.20 2.07
CA LEU A 222 7.30 -20.19 2.43
C LEU A 222 8.48 -19.49 3.11
N LEU A 223 9.02 -20.08 4.12
CA LEU A 223 10.30 -19.73 4.73
C LEU A 223 11.21 -20.95 4.72
N TRP A 224 12.44 -20.78 4.25
CA TRP A 224 13.49 -21.77 4.28
C TRP A 224 14.74 -21.23 4.97
N GLU A 225 15.26 -21.99 5.90
CA GLU A 225 16.44 -21.70 6.70
C GLU A 225 17.56 -22.68 6.37
N PRO A 226 18.32 -22.47 5.27
CA PRO A 226 19.39 -23.40 4.86
C PRO A 226 20.54 -23.48 5.86
N SER A 227 20.60 -22.58 6.82
CA SER A 227 21.53 -22.59 7.95
C SER A 227 20.94 -21.76 9.09
N GLU A 228 21.48 -21.88 10.29
CA GLU A 228 21.06 -21.16 11.50
C GLU A 228 20.91 -19.63 11.31
N ASN A 229 21.62 -19.07 10.34
CA ASN A 229 21.72 -17.63 10.15
C ASN A 229 21.19 -17.12 8.80
N SER A 230 20.90 -17.98 7.83
CA SER A 230 20.43 -17.58 6.51
C SER A 230 18.96 -17.93 6.32
N ARG A 231 18.19 -17.02 5.75
CA ARG A 231 16.77 -17.24 5.45
C ARG A 231 16.42 -16.82 4.04
N LEU A 232 15.65 -17.66 3.38
CA LEU A 232 14.99 -17.38 2.11
C LEU A 232 13.48 -17.41 2.33
N GLY A 233 12.81 -16.36 1.95
CA GLY A 233 11.36 -16.23 2.04
C GLY A 233 10.73 -16.06 0.67
N LEU A 234 9.62 -16.75 0.42
CA LEU A 234 8.79 -16.58 -0.76
C LEU A 234 7.38 -16.21 -0.32
N ARG A 235 6.80 -15.20 -0.94
CA ARG A 235 5.41 -14.79 -0.71
C ARG A 235 4.71 -14.58 -2.05
N TYR A 236 3.52 -15.15 -2.16
CA TYR A 236 2.57 -14.92 -3.25
C TYR A 236 1.29 -14.31 -2.69
N ARG A 237 0.71 -13.36 -3.41
CA ARG A 237 -0.64 -12.82 -3.20
C ARG A 237 -1.46 -12.94 -4.47
N SER A 238 -2.71 -13.37 -4.32
CA SER A 238 -3.65 -13.47 -5.42
C SER A 238 -4.06 -12.08 -5.94
N PRO A 239 -4.54 -11.98 -7.19
CA PRO A 239 -5.11 -10.73 -7.67
C PRO A 239 -6.43 -10.42 -6.96
N MET A 240 -6.78 -9.12 -6.90
CA MET A 240 -8.06 -8.62 -6.38
C MET A 240 -8.77 -7.82 -7.46
N ALA A 241 -9.76 -8.43 -8.10
CA ALA A 241 -10.59 -7.77 -9.11
C ALA A 241 -11.77 -7.06 -8.43
N HIS A 242 -11.65 -5.76 -8.21
CA HIS A 242 -12.71 -4.91 -7.68
C HIS A 242 -13.63 -4.45 -8.81
N GLU A 243 -14.91 -4.65 -8.63
CA GLU A 243 -15.97 -3.97 -9.36
C GLU A 243 -16.50 -2.88 -8.42
N LEU A 244 -16.06 -1.66 -8.66
CA LEU A 244 -16.40 -0.49 -7.86
C LEU A 244 -17.76 0.02 -8.34
N SER A 245 -18.79 -0.18 -7.55
CA SER A 245 -20.16 0.22 -7.88
C SER A 245 -20.59 1.40 -7.05
N GLY A 246 -21.25 2.36 -7.68
CA GLY A 246 -21.68 3.59 -7.03
C GLY A 246 -22.49 4.47 -7.96
N ASP A 247 -22.36 5.77 -7.80
CA ASP A 247 -23.16 6.75 -8.52
C ASP A 247 -22.29 7.71 -9.35
N MET A 248 -22.79 8.08 -10.53
CA MET A 248 -22.22 9.13 -11.37
C MET A 248 -23.17 10.32 -11.39
N THR A 249 -22.68 11.46 -10.93
CA THR A 249 -23.39 12.74 -10.99
C THR A 249 -22.96 13.55 -12.19
N ALA A 250 -23.80 13.67 -13.21
CA ALA A 250 -23.54 14.52 -14.38
C ALA A 250 -24.78 15.33 -14.76
N LEU A 251 -25.77 14.70 -15.37
CA LEU A 251 -27.05 15.27 -15.79
C LEU A 251 -28.22 14.59 -15.07
N GLY A 252 -28.02 14.25 -13.79
CA GLY A 252 -28.83 13.40 -12.93
C GLY A 252 -28.00 12.23 -12.43
N ASP A 253 -28.33 11.75 -11.23
CA ASP A 253 -27.65 10.60 -10.63
C ASP A 253 -27.94 9.34 -11.43
N ARG A 254 -26.91 8.61 -11.79
CA ARG A 254 -27.01 7.32 -12.50
C ARG A 254 -26.09 6.32 -11.85
N PRO A 255 -26.52 5.07 -11.65
CA PRO A 255 -25.64 4.02 -11.22
C PRO A 255 -24.49 3.85 -12.22
N VAL A 256 -23.29 3.63 -11.69
CA VAL A 256 -22.09 3.41 -12.46
C VAL A 256 -21.27 2.30 -11.82
N SER A 257 -20.59 1.52 -12.64
CA SER A 257 -19.59 0.59 -12.17
C SER A 257 -18.28 0.75 -12.97
N THR A 258 -17.16 0.48 -12.31
CA THR A 258 -15.84 0.45 -12.95
C THR A 258 -15.01 -0.69 -12.40
N ASP A 259 -14.27 -1.37 -13.27
CA ASP A 259 -13.41 -2.47 -12.91
C ASP A 259 -11.99 -1.96 -12.60
N LEU A 260 -11.46 -2.38 -11.45
CA LEU A 260 -10.08 -2.15 -11.06
C LEU A 260 -9.46 -3.43 -10.50
N THR A 261 -8.45 -3.97 -11.17
CA THR A 261 -7.73 -5.14 -10.69
C THR A 261 -6.41 -4.75 -10.04
N ILE A 262 -6.28 -5.00 -8.73
CA ILE A 262 -4.99 -5.01 -8.05
C ILE A 262 -4.31 -6.32 -8.41
N PRO A 263 -3.10 -6.31 -9.02
CA PRO A 263 -2.50 -7.49 -9.59
C PRO A 263 -1.97 -8.47 -8.54
N GLN A 264 -1.88 -9.73 -8.94
CA GLN A 264 -1.10 -10.70 -8.17
C GLN A 264 0.38 -10.29 -8.10
N ASN A 265 1.03 -10.71 -7.03
CA ASN A 265 2.44 -10.45 -6.85
C ASN A 265 3.19 -11.63 -6.22
N LEU A 266 4.47 -11.72 -6.54
CA LEU A 266 5.41 -12.70 -6.01
C LEU A 266 6.65 -11.97 -5.50
N THR A 267 7.08 -12.27 -4.28
CA THR A 267 8.30 -11.69 -3.68
C THR A 267 9.20 -12.82 -3.20
N LEU A 268 10.44 -12.80 -3.63
CA LEU A 268 11.52 -13.64 -3.12
C LEU A 268 12.48 -12.75 -2.33
N SER A 269 12.74 -13.13 -1.09
CA SER A 269 13.59 -12.38 -0.17
C SER A 269 14.74 -13.23 0.35
N TRP A 270 15.87 -12.58 0.63
CA TRP A 270 17.01 -13.19 1.30
C TRP A 270 17.47 -12.32 2.47
N PHE A 271 17.67 -12.95 3.62
CA PHE A 271 18.26 -12.38 4.82
C PHE A 271 19.53 -13.16 5.17
N GLN A 272 20.69 -12.45 5.24
CA GLN A 272 21.98 -13.05 5.47
C GLN A 272 22.79 -12.25 6.51
N PRO A 273 22.91 -12.71 7.75
CA PRO A 273 23.92 -12.22 8.67
C PRO A 273 25.34 -12.54 8.14
N ILE A 274 26.15 -11.50 8.06
CA ILE A 274 27.58 -11.59 7.66
C ILE A 274 28.52 -11.38 8.85
N SER A 275 27.95 -10.92 9.97
CA SER A 275 28.64 -10.81 11.26
C SER A 275 27.59 -10.81 12.39
N PRO A 276 27.99 -10.90 13.67
CA PRO A 276 27.06 -10.80 14.80
C PRO A 276 26.25 -9.49 14.86
N VAL A 277 26.70 -8.44 14.16
CA VAL A 277 26.10 -7.11 14.21
C VAL A 277 25.61 -6.61 12.85
N VAL A 278 25.95 -7.25 11.74
CA VAL A 278 25.57 -6.83 10.38
C VAL A 278 24.86 -7.94 9.62
N SER A 279 23.70 -7.62 9.07
CA SER A 279 22.97 -8.52 8.14
C SER A 279 22.68 -7.80 6.83
N LEU A 280 22.80 -8.52 5.73
CA LEU A 280 22.40 -8.09 4.39
C LEU A 280 21.00 -8.61 4.06
N LEU A 281 20.26 -7.81 3.31
CA LEU A 281 18.89 -8.07 2.93
C LEU A 281 18.71 -7.80 1.44
N PHE A 282 17.95 -8.68 0.76
CA PHE A 282 17.64 -8.52 -0.66
C PHE A 282 16.21 -8.98 -0.94
N ASP A 283 15.56 -8.28 -1.89
CA ASP A 283 14.28 -8.69 -2.45
C ASP A 283 14.32 -8.63 -3.97
N ILE A 284 13.62 -9.59 -4.59
CA ILE A 284 13.18 -9.54 -5.97
C ILE A 284 11.67 -9.74 -5.96
N GLY A 285 10.93 -8.77 -6.52
CA GLY A 285 9.48 -8.77 -6.62
C GLY A 285 9.02 -8.74 -8.06
N TRP A 286 7.90 -9.39 -8.34
CA TRP A 286 7.16 -9.32 -9.59
C TRP A 286 5.70 -9.02 -9.30
N GLN A 287 5.11 -8.14 -10.13
CA GLN A 287 3.68 -7.80 -10.08
C GLN A 287 3.10 -7.86 -11.49
N ASN A 288 1.99 -8.56 -11.66
CA ASN A 288 1.33 -8.78 -12.95
C ASN A 288 0.46 -7.59 -13.37
N TRP A 289 1.05 -6.41 -13.51
CA TRP A 289 0.34 -5.22 -13.96
C TRP A 289 -0.17 -5.32 -15.41
N ALA A 290 0.36 -6.21 -16.23
CA ALA A 290 -0.18 -6.51 -17.56
C ALA A 290 -1.64 -6.98 -17.54
N SER A 291 -2.17 -7.41 -16.38
CA SER A 291 -3.60 -7.70 -16.20
C SER A 291 -4.47 -6.44 -16.14
N PHE A 292 -3.89 -5.25 -15.95
CA PHE A 292 -4.57 -3.95 -15.99
C PHE A 292 -4.44 -3.34 -17.39
N ASP A 293 -5.14 -3.96 -18.34
CA ASP A 293 -5.11 -3.62 -19.77
C ASP A 293 -5.96 -2.40 -20.08
N LYS A 294 -7.13 -2.28 -19.44
CA LYS A 294 -8.07 -1.20 -19.63
C LYS A 294 -8.91 -0.93 -18.37
N THR A 295 -9.40 0.29 -18.26
CA THR A 295 -10.47 0.64 -17.30
C THR A 295 -11.79 0.66 -18.08
N ILE A 296 -12.78 -0.09 -17.61
CA ILE A 296 -14.13 -0.10 -18.17
C ILE A 296 -15.04 0.66 -17.20
N ILE A 297 -15.71 1.68 -17.68
CA ILE A 297 -16.73 2.43 -16.94
C ILE A 297 -18.08 2.07 -17.58
N THR A 298 -18.95 1.42 -16.83
CA THR A 298 -20.31 1.07 -17.26
C THR A 298 -21.30 2.02 -16.59
N VAL A 299 -22.12 2.70 -17.38
CA VAL A 299 -23.18 3.58 -16.89
C VAL A 299 -24.51 2.89 -17.15
N ASP A 300 -25.23 2.56 -16.10
CA ASP A 300 -26.51 1.85 -16.17
C ASP A 300 -27.59 2.73 -16.82
N GLY A 301 -28.43 2.13 -17.68
CA GLY A 301 -29.52 2.81 -18.36
C GLY A 301 -30.20 1.96 -19.44
N GLU A 302 -31.07 2.59 -20.25
CA GLU A 302 -31.85 1.87 -21.31
C GLU A 302 -30.95 1.13 -22.35
N ASN A 303 -29.63 1.44 -22.40
CA ASN A 303 -28.66 0.79 -23.30
C ASN A 303 -27.25 0.73 -22.68
N ASP A 304 -27.08 0.33 -21.45
CA ASP A 304 -25.82 0.22 -20.72
C ASP A 304 -24.58 0.72 -21.48
N ARG A 305 -24.22 1.99 -21.30
CA ARG A 305 -23.12 2.58 -22.04
C ARG A 305 -21.81 2.22 -21.38
N GLN A 306 -20.90 1.67 -22.15
CA GLN A 306 -19.54 1.38 -21.71
C GLN A 306 -18.55 2.35 -22.33
N PHE A 307 -17.64 2.85 -21.50
CA PHE A 307 -16.48 3.63 -21.90
C PHE A 307 -15.23 2.84 -21.54
N GLU A 308 -14.36 2.65 -22.50
CA GLU A 308 -13.09 1.96 -22.30
C GLU A 308 -11.95 2.99 -22.33
N ILE A 309 -11.08 2.96 -21.32
CA ILE A 309 -9.85 3.73 -21.28
C ILE A 309 -8.71 2.72 -21.36
N PRO A 310 -7.97 2.65 -22.49
CA PRO A 310 -6.80 1.77 -22.59
C PRO A 310 -5.76 2.17 -21.53
N ARG A 311 -5.14 1.19 -20.90
CA ARG A 311 -4.07 1.39 -19.91
C ARG A 311 -2.74 0.82 -20.39
N ASP A 312 -2.77 -0.28 -21.13
CA ASP A 312 -1.60 -0.93 -21.74
C ASP A 312 -0.44 -1.16 -20.76
N PHE A 313 -0.76 -1.51 -19.49
CA PHE A 313 0.25 -1.71 -18.45
C PHE A 313 1.07 -2.97 -18.71
N LYS A 314 2.29 -2.98 -18.22
CA LYS A 314 3.23 -4.12 -18.30
C LYS A 314 3.55 -4.61 -16.90
N ASP A 315 3.94 -5.86 -16.80
CA ASP A 315 4.46 -6.42 -15.55
C ASP A 315 5.62 -5.60 -15.01
N THR A 316 5.62 -5.39 -13.70
CA THR A 316 6.70 -4.67 -13.04
C THR A 316 7.59 -5.61 -12.24
N TRP A 317 8.87 -5.24 -12.18
CA TRP A 317 9.89 -5.92 -11.40
C TRP A 317 10.48 -4.96 -10.39
N THR A 318 10.63 -5.44 -9.16
CA THR A 318 11.28 -4.71 -8.07
C THR A 318 12.53 -5.44 -7.65
N VAL A 319 13.61 -4.69 -7.43
CA VAL A 319 14.83 -5.20 -6.78
C VAL A 319 15.17 -4.24 -5.66
N SER A 320 15.41 -4.76 -4.45
CA SER A 320 15.88 -3.95 -3.32
C SER A 320 17.01 -4.63 -2.55
N GLY A 321 17.87 -3.81 -1.98
CA GLY A 321 18.96 -4.23 -1.12
C GLY A 321 19.00 -3.37 0.14
N GLY A 322 19.33 -4.00 1.27
CA GLY A 322 19.37 -3.31 2.55
C GLY A 322 20.36 -3.91 3.53
N VAL A 323 20.56 -3.20 4.60
CA VAL A 323 21.45 -3.59 5.69
C VAL A 323 20.78 -3.34 7.04
N HIS A 324 20.88 -4.30 7.94
CA HIS A 324 20.67 -4.16 9.35
C HIS A 324 22.02 -4.06 10.06
N TRP A 325 22.19 -3.04 10.89
CA TRP A 325 23.38 -2.84 11.69
C TRP A 325 23.00 -2.66 13.16
N ARG A 326 23.21 -3.71 13.96
CA ARG A 326 22.98 -3.71 15.39
C ARG A 326 24.19 -3.13 16.11
N THR A 327 24.15 -1.83 16.37
CA THR A 327 25.26 -1.10 17.00
C THR A 327 25.42 -1.38 18.50
N SER A 328 24.35 -1.86 19.13
CA SER A 328 24.30 -2.36 20.52
C SER A 328 23.15 -3.33 20.70
N PRO A 329 23.00 -4.01 21.85
CA PRO A 329 21.84 -4.86 22.12
C PRO A 329 20.49 -4.12 21.96
N SER A 330 20.44 -2.81 22.24
CA SER A 330 19.22 -2.01 22.18
C SER A 330 19.03 -1.24 20.89
N TRP A 331 20.06 -1.03 20.06
CA TRP A 331 19.97 -0.19 18.87
C TRP A 331 20.17 -0.98 17.60
N LEU A 332 19.20 -0.86 16.70
CA LEU A 332 19.29 -1.33 15.32
C LEU A 332 19.17 -0.15 14.36
N LEU A 333 20.18 0.02 13.51
CA LEU A 333 20.15 0.94 12.37
C LEU A 333 19.82 0.15 11.11
N MET A 334 19.08 0.78 10.23
CA MET A 334 18.62 0.21 8.96
C MET A 334 18.89 1.18 7.83
N ALA A 335 19.30 0.67 6.68
CA ALA A 335 19.40 1.44 5.45
C ALA A 335 19.08 0.54 4.26
N GLY A 336 18.56 1.12 3.20
CA GLY A 336 18.27 0.36 1.99
C GLY A 336 17.98 1.24 0.79
N ALA A 337 18.02 0.60 -0.37
CA ALA A 337 17.63 1.19 -1.64
C ALA A 337 16.90 0.15 -2.49
N GLY A 338 16.01 0.63 -3.36
CA GLY A 338 15.24 -0.23 -4.25
C GLY A 338 14.92 0.46 -5.57
N TYR A 339 14.68 -0.35 -6.58
CA TYR A 339 14.23 0.06 -7.90
C TYR A 339 13.02 -0.77 -8.30
N THR A 340 12.02 -0.13 -8.90
CA THR A 340 10.87 -0.79 -9.53
C THR A 340 10.72 -0.26 -10.94
N SER A 341 10.57 -1.17 -11.92
CA SER A 341 10.40 -0.81 -13.33
C SER A 341 9.05 -0.13 -13.59
N ALA A 342 9.00 0.68 -14.65
CA ALA A 342 7.77 1.33 -15.10
C ALA A 342 6.69 0.30 -15.47
N ALA A 343 5.43 0.59 -15.07
CA ALA A 343 4.27 -0.21 -15.45
C ALA A 343 3.72 0.16 -16.84
N VAL A 344 3.98 1.37 -17.35
CA VAL A 344 3.42 1.89 -18.60
C VAL A 344 4.48 2.63 -19.39
N ALA A 345 4.37 2.61 -20.70
CA ALA A 345 5.24 3.37 -21.60
C ALA A 345 4.79 4.84 -21.68
N ASP A 346 5.72 5.76 -22.00
CA ASP A 346 5.47 7.20 -22.03
C ASP A 346 4.34 7.60 -22.96
N ASP A 347 4.22 6.95 -24.12
CA ASP A 347 3.17 7.18 -25.14
C ASP A 347 1.82 6.55 -24.80
N LYS A 348 1.71 5.91 -23.64
CA LYS A 348 0.49 5.23 -23.15
C LYS A 348 0.03 5.75 -21.79
N ARG A 349 0.84 6.59 -21.16
CA ARG A 349 0.54 7.11 -19.84
C ARG A 349 -0.53 8.18 -19.89
N THR A 350 -1.59 7.99 -19.10
CA THR A 350 -2.71 8.95 -19.00
C THR A 350 -2.48 9.92 -17.84
N PRO A 351 -2.99 11.18 -17.95
CA PRO A 351 -2.78 12.19 -16.91
C PRO A 351 -3.37 11.84 -15.54
N ASP A 352 -4.40 11.00 -15.49
CA ASP A 352 -5.05 10.53 -14.25
C ASP A 352 -4.30 9.39 -13.54
N MET A 353 -3.32 8.78 -14.21
CA MET A 353 -2.45 7.72 -13.67
C MET A 353 -0.97 7.95 -14.03
N PRO A 354 -0.33 8.99 -13.46
CA PRO A 354 1.05 9.33 -13.77
C PRO A 354 2.04 8.41 -13.04
N VAL A 355 2.05 7.12 -13.41
CA VAL A 355 2.91 6.09 -12.82
C VAL A 355 4.10 5.80 -13.74
N ASP A 356 5.29 5.59 -13.17
CA ASP A 356 6.53 5.31 -13.90
C ASP A 356 7.45 4.38 -13.09
N GLU A 357 8.70 4.30 -13.48
CA GLU A 357 9.74 3.65 -12.67
C GLU A 357 9.92 4.34 -11.32
N GLN A 358 10.50 3.62 -10.37
CA GLN A 358 10.67 4.17 -9.03
C GLN A 358 12.02 3.85 -8.45
N ILE A 359 12.59 4.83 -7.76
CA ILE A 359 13.80 4.66 -6.96
C ILE A 359 13.47 4.99 -5.51
N ARG A 360 13.77 4.05 -4.61
CA ARG A 360 13.63 4.20 -3.16
C ARG A 360 14.97 4.33 -2.50
N ALA A 361 15.08 5.23 -1.52
CA ALA A 361 16.17 5.29 -0.58
C ALA A 361 15.60 5.43 0.82
N ALA A 362 16.00 4.55 1.73
CA ALA A 362 15.42 4.48 3.06
C ALA A 362 16.48 4.39 4.15
N LEU A 363 16.14 4.97 5.30
CA LEU A 363 16.88 4.86 6.55
C LEU A 363 15.91 4.54 7.68
N GLY A 364 16.37 3.81 8.68
CA GLY A 364 15.58 3.49 9.86
C GLY A 364 16.42 3.33 11.11
N VAL A 365 15.78 3.56 12.23
CA VAL A 365 16.35 3.34 13.55
C VAL A 365 15.31 2.70 14.46
N GLU A 366 15.73 1.72 15.23
CA GLU A 366 14.89 1.06 16.22
C GLU A 366 15.62 1.02 17.57
N TYR A 367 14.85 1.22 18.63
CA TYR A 367 15.32 1.12 19.99
C TYR A 367 14.48 0.12 20.80
N GLU A 368 15.15 -0.87 21.38
CA GLU A 368 14.57 -1.83 22.32
C GLU A 368 14.80 -1.32 23.74
N PHE A 369 13.71 -0.89 24.41
CA PHE A 369 13.76 -0.44 25.80
C PHE A 369 14.06 -1.61 26.76
N ASP A 370 13.40 -2.73 26.50
CA ASP A 370 13.52 -3.98 27.24
C ASP A 370 13.05 -5.16 26.35
N ALA A 371 12.91 -6.34 26.94
CA ALA A 371 12.45 -7.53 26.22
C ALA A 371 11.03 -7.41 25.64
N ARG A 372 10.25 -6.42 26.08
CA ARG A 372 8.84 -6.25 25.72
C ARG A 372 8.59 -5.10 24.75
N TRP A 373 9.28 -3.97 24.92
CA TRP A 373 8.97 -2.73 24.22
C TRP A 373 10.04 -2.36 23.21
N ARG A 374 9.60 -2.10 21.99
CA ARG A 374 10.39 -1.53 20.91
C ARG A 374 9.67 -0.34 20.30
N VAL A 375 10.42 0.64 19.89
CA VAL A 375 9.95 1.77 19.08
C VAL A 375 10.92 1.99 17.95
N GLY A 376 10.43 2.51 16.83
CA GLY A 376 11.29 2.84 15.72
C GLY A 376 10.75 3.98 14.89
N PHE A 377 11.67 4.51 14.12
CA PHE A 377 11.43 5.56 13.15
C PHE A 377 12.10 5.16 11.84
N ASN A 378 11.43 5.43 10.72
CA ASN A 378 12.02 5.30 9.40
C ASN A 378 11.61 6.47 8.51
N TYR A 379 12.44 6.71 7.51
CA TYR A 379 12.20 7.68 6.46
C TYR A 379 12.55 7.06 5.13
N THR A 380 11.63 7.17 4.17
CA THR A 380 11.84 6.75 2.78
C THR A 380 11.63 7.94 1.85
N TYR A 381 12.62 8.22 1.03
CA TYR A 381 12.48 9.05 -0.14
C TYR A 381 12.15 8.16 -1.35
N LEU A 382 11.09 8.49 -2.03
CA LEU A 382 10.62 7.80 -3.22
C LEU A 382 10.58 8.78 -4.38
N TRP A 383 11.46 8.58 -5.35
CA TRP A 383 11.37 9.21 -6.66
C TRP A 383 10.48 8.36 -7.56
N LEU A 384 9.50 8.97 -8.21
CA LEU A 384 8.41 8.31 -8.93
C LEU A 384 8.52 8.52 -10.45
N GLY A 385 9.69 8.79 -10.97
CA GLY A 385 9.96 9.01 -12.39
C GLY A 385 9.72 10.45 -12.87
N ASN A 386 9.96 10.66 -14.15
CA ASN A 386 9.69 11.91 -14.86
C ASN A 386 8.39 11.87 -15.66
N ASN A 387 7.62 10.84 -15.55
CA ASN A 387 6.26 10.60 -16.02
C ASN A 387 5.84 11.44 -17.24
N ALA A 388 6.50 11.24 -18.39
CA ALA A 388 6.10 11.88 -19.64
C ALA A 388 4.67 11.45 -20.02
N VAL A 389 3.85 12.40 -20.39
CA VAL A 389 2.48 12.21 -20.86
C VAL A 389 2.38 12.79 -22.27
N ASP A 390 1.95 11.98 -23.20
CA ASP A 390 1.54 12.41 -24.55
C ASP A 390 0.25 11.67 -24.89
N ASP A 391 -0.84 12.10 -24.24
CA ASP A 391 -2.13 11.45 -24.43
C ASP A 391 -2.80 11.96 -25.70
N GLN A 392 -3.03 11.01 -26.63
CA GLN A 392 -3.68 11.25 -27.91
C GLN A 392 -5.17 11.55 -27.70
N ALA A 393 -5.52 12.80 -27.84
CA ALA A 393 -6.84 13.35 -27.63
C ALA A 393 -8.01 12.55 -28.19
N THR A 394 -9.07 12.46 -27.41
CA THR A 394 -10.41 12.33 -27.95
C THR A 394 -10.95 13.73 -28.33
N PRO A 395 -11.96 13.86 -29.23
CA PRO A 395 -12.57 15.15 -29.54
C PRO A 395 -13.14 15.90 -28.30
N LEU A 396 -13.26 15.22 -27.15
CA LEU A 396 -13.82 15.77 -25.92
C LEU A 396 -12.73 16.23 -24.94
N THR A 397 -11.53 15.62 -24.96
CA THR A 397 -10.48 15.89 -23.97
C THR A 397 -9.37 16.80 -24.49
N GLY A 398 -9.16 16.86 -25.83
CA GLY A 398 -7.99 17.50 -26.41
C GLY A 398 -6.69 16.74 -26.10
N ARG A 399 -5.58 17.09 -26.74
CA ARG A 399 -4.27 16.49 -26.50
C ARG A 399 -3.60 17.15 -25.31
N VAL A 400 -3.20 16.34 -24.34
CA VAL A 400 -2.42 16.80 -23.17
C VAL A 400 -1.00 16.26 -23.29
N VAL A 401 -0.03 17.16 -23.34
CA VAL A 401 1.40 16.85 -23.45
C VAL A 401 2.16 17.55 -22.34
N GLY A 402 3.05 16.82 -21.68
CA GLY A 402 3.89 17.38 -20.61
C GLY A 402 4.60 16.30 -19.82
N ASN A 403 5.13 16.71 -18.68
CA ASN A 403 5.85 15.81 -17.78
C ASN A 403 5.39 16.03 -16.34
N TYR A 404 5.24 14.97 -15.56
CA TYR A 404 5.12 15.07 -14.12
C TYR A 404 6.50 14.96 -13.45
N ASP A 405 6.82 15.87 -12.53
CA ASP A 405 7.83 15.67 -11.48
C ASP A 405 7.11 15.05 -10.28
N ALA A 406 7.39 13.78 -10.02
CA ALA A 406 6.68 13.02 -9.02
C ALA A 406 7.64 12.44 -7.97
N LYS A 407 7.34 12.68 -6.68
CA LYS A 407 8.13 12.21 -5.54
C LYS A 407 7.29 12.05 -4.29
N ALA A 408 7.75 11.25 -3.36
CA ALA A 408 7.16 11.12 -2.04
C ALA A 408 8.20 11.11 -0.93
N HIS A 409 7.85 11.76 0.19
CA HIS A 409 8.54 11.68 1.46
C HIS A 409 7.67 10.90 2.43
N ILE A 410 8.15 9.75 2.87
CA ILE A 410 7.40 8.81 3.70
C ILE A 410 8.07 8.75 5.07
N ILE A 411 7.33 9.05 6.11
CA ILE A 411 7.79 8.99 7.49
C ILE A 411 7.06 7.85 8.18
N GLY A 412 7.80 6.90 8.75
CA GLY A 412 7.23 5.82 9.56
C GLY A 412 7.61 5.97 11.02
N ILE A 413 6.63 5.79 11.88
CA ILE A 413 6.81 5.72 13.35
C ILE A 413 6.06 4.48 13.81
N TYR A 414 6.74 3.59 14.53
CA TYR A 414 6.10 2.38 15.02
C TYR A 414 6.48 2.06 16.47
N GLY A 415 5.56 1.36 17.10
CA GLY A 415 5.79 0.77 18.42
C GLY A 415 5.32 -0.67 18.46
N SER A 416 6.06 -1.55 19.09
CA SER A 416 5.65 -2.92 19.32
C SER A 416 5.75 -3.33 20.78
N LEU A 417 4.83 -4.21 21.16
CA LEU A 417 4.74 -4.78 22.51
C LEU A 417 4.68 -6.31 22.41
N ARG A 418 5.67 -6.97 23.00
CA ARG A 418 5.66 -8.41 23.27
C ARG A 418 4.90 -8.70 24.56
N ILE A 419 3.99 -9.70 24.50
CA ILE A 419 3.05 -10.04 25.58
C ILE A 419 3.33 -11.48 26.07
#